data_99c465d090e3e419385f24ee9772aad1
#
_entry.id   99c465d090e3e419385f24ee9772aad1
#
_cell.length_a   1.000
_cell.length_b   1.000
_cell.length_c   1.000
_cell.angle_alpha   90.00
_cell.angle_beta   90.00
_cell.angle_gamma   90.00
#
_symmetry.space_group_name_H-M   'P 1'
#
loop_
_entity.id
_entity.type
_entity.pdbx_description
1 polymer ?
#
loop_
_entity_poly.entity_id
_entity_poly.type
_entity_poly.pdbx_seq_one_letter_code
_entity_poly.pdbx_strand_id
1 'polypeptide(L)'
;LEKGMVESDFKELAEAGVGLLGEVGLGSVKAGAEAAQMVAWARKYGIRSTIHTGGPSIPGSGLIDKDVVLEADADVIGHINGGHTALPYKHVCALCEQSSRAIEIVHNGNERIGVLTARHARELKCAHRVILGTDGPAGSGVQPLGILRLVALLASLGDVPPEEAICYATGNTARVRGLDCGLIEVGRTADFVFMDRAQE
;
A
#
# COMPACT_ATOMS: atom_id res chain seq x y z
N LEU A 1 -8.18 12.28 5.76
CA LEU A 1 -8.80 12.46 7.07
C LEU A 1 -8.62 13.89 7.56
N GLU A 2 -9.61 14.40 8.28
CA GLU A 2 -9.63 15.76 8.79
C GLU A 2 -9.58 15.79 10.30
N LYS A 3 -8.95 16.84 10.85
CA LYS A 3 -8.97 17.12 12.28
C LYS A 3 -10.40 17.36 12.77
N GLY A 4 -10.69 16.85 13.94
CA GLY A 4 -12.02 16.98 14.55
C GLY A 4 -12.94 15.79 14.32
N MET A 5 -12.56 14.82 13.50
CA MET A 5 -13.24 13.52 13.45
C MET A 5 -13.17 12.85 14.82
N VAL A 6 -14.25 12.19 15.19
CA VAL A 6 -14.41 11.47 16.46
C VAL A 6 -14.76 10.01 16.22
N GLU A 7 -14.68 9.19 17.25
CA GLU A 7 -14.91 7.76 17.14
C GLU A 7 -16.25 7.38 16.52
N SER A 8 -17.32 8.17 16.80
CA SER A 8 -18.66 7.92 16.23
C SER A 8 -18.69 8.00 14.71
N ASP A 9 -17.84 8.86 14.09
CA ASP A 9 -17.78 8.97 12.63
C ASP A 9 -17.30 7.66 12.00
N PHE A 10 -16.34 6.99 12.63
CA PHE A 10 -15.84 5.68 12.15
C PHE A 10 -16.88 4.57 12.30
N LYS A 11 -17.71 4.66 13.36
CA LYS A 11 -18.82 3.75 13.51
C LYS A 11 -19.84 3.95 12.38
N GLU A 12 -20.23 5.18 12.09
CA GLU A 12 -21.16 5.52 11.00
C GLU A 12 -20.60 5.08 9.63
N LEU A 13 -19.31 5.30 9.38
CA LEU A 13 -18.64 4.83 8.17
C LEU A 13 -18.72 3.30 8.01
N ALA A 14 -18.46 2.56 9.08
CA ALA A 14 -18.57 1.09 9.07
C ALA A 14 -20.01 0.61 8.82
N GLU A 15 -21.00 1.25 9.47
CA GLU A 15 -22.43 0.96 9.26
C GLU A 15 -22.86 1.28 7.81
N ALA A 16 -22.25 2.28 7.17
CA ALA A 16 -22.42 2.62 5.77
C ALA A 16 -21.68 1.67 4.79
N GLY A 17 -20.96 0.66 5.30
CA GLY A 17 -20.24 -0.33 4.48
C GLY A 17 -18.85 0.10 4.03
N VAL A 18 -18.25 1.15 4.62
CA VAL A 18 -16.89 1.57 4.34
C VAL A 18 -15.92 0.56 4.94
N GLY A 19 -15.16 -0.12 4.09
CA GLY A 19 -14.17 -1.14 4.50
C GLY A 19 -12.72 -0.66 4.47
N LEU A 20 -12.45 0.46 3.79
CA LEU A 20 -11.10 1.01 3.62
C LEU A 20 -11.09 2.50 3.94
N LEU A 21 -10.09 2.91 4.71
CA LEU A 21 -9.77 4.29 5.05
C LEU A 21 -8.44 4.64 4.40
N GLY A 22 -8.42 5.64 3.60
CA GLY A 22 -7.19 6.15 2.98
C GLY A 22 -7.37 7.58 2.49
N GLU A 23 -6.34 8.40 2.35
CA GLU A 23 -5.04 8.19 2.96
C GLU A 23 -4.95 8.96 4.28
N VAL A 24 -4.54 8.28 5.34
CA VAL A 24 -4.17 8.95 6.58
C VAL A 24 -2.90 9.77 6.31
N GLY A 25 -2.81 10.99 6.81
CA GLY A 25 -1.63 11.84 6.62
C GLY A 25 -1.68 12.78 5.41
N LEU A 26 -2.57 12.57 4.44
CA LEU A 26 -2.67 13.44 3.27
C LEU A 26 -3.48 14.71 3.54
N GLY A 27 -4.50 14.64 4.37
CA GLY A 27 -5.35 15.77 4.76
C GLY A 27 -4.76 16.63 5.89
N SER A 28 -5.59 17.06 6.82
CA SER A 28 -5.17 17.88 7.96
C SER A 28 -4.50 17.09 9.10
N VAL A 29 -4.69 15.78 9.16
CA VAL A 29 -4.07 14.87 10.15
C VAL A 29 -2.66 14.51 9.71
N LYS A 30 -1.64 15.03 10.40
CA LYS A 30 -0.23 14.91 10.02
C LYS A 30 0.68 14.46 11.17
N ALA A 31 0.19 14.51 12.41
CA ALA A 31 0.92 14.04 13.58
C ALA A 31 0.68 12.54 13.78
N GLY A 32 1.73 11.80 14.11
CA GLY A 32 1.66 10.36 14.31
C GLY A 32 0.62 9.95 15.34
N ALA A 33 0.56 10.63 16.49
CA ALA A 33 -0.40 10.35 17.56
C ALA A 33 -1.87 10.56 17.12
N GLU A 34 -2.16 11.64 16.35
CA GLU A 34 -3.50 11.87 15.79
C GLU A 34 -3.87 10.77 14.78
N ALA A 35 -2.92 10.41 13.92
CA ALA A 35 -3.09 9.34 12.94
C ALA A 35 -3.32 7.98 13.64
N ALA A 36 -2.53 7.65 14.65
CA ALA A 36 -2.67 6.42 15.45
C ALA A 36 -4.05 6.31 16.09
N GLN A 37 -4.57 7.41 16.62
CA GLN A 37 -5.91 7.44 17.21
C GLN A 37 -6.99 7.11 16.17
N MET A 38 -6.92 7.70 14.98
CA MET A 38 -7.90 7.45 13.91
C MET A 38 -7.77 6.04 13.36
N VAL A 39 -6.54 5.52 13.21
CA VAL A 39 -6.28 4.14 12.84
C VAL A 39 -6.87 3.16 13.87
N ALA A 40 -6.74 3.47 15.16
CA ALA A 40 -7.32 2.65 16.22
C ALA A 40 -8.86 2.62 16.15
N TRP A 41 -9.51 3.77 15.90
CA TRP A 41 -10.96 3.82 15.70
C TRP A 41 -11.39 3.05 14.44
N ALA A 42 -10.71 3.24 13.30
CA ALA A 42 -10.98 2.49 12.09
C ALA A 42 -10.90 0.98 12.34
N ARG A 43 -9.82 0.52 12.94
CA ARG A 43 -9.58 -0.90 13.26
C ARG A 43 -10.64 -1.47 14.21
N LYS A 44 -11.10 -0.69 15.20
CA LYS A 44 -12.16 -1.09 16.13
C LYS A 44 -13.46 -1.44 15.40
N TYR A 45 -13.77 -0.74 14.32
CA TYR A 45 -14.97 -0.97 13.50
C TYR A 45 -14.72 -1.79 12.23
N GLY A 46 -13.58 -2.47 12.13
CA GLY A 46 -13.27 -3.36 11.01
C GLY A 46 -12.86 -2.64 9.72
N ILE A 47 -12.61 -1.34 9.78
CA ILE A 47 -12.14 -0.53 8.64
C ILE A 47 -10.62 -0.63 8.57
N ARG A 48 -10.07 -1.05 7.42
CA ARG A 48 -8.63 -1.10 7.18
C ARG A 48 -8.12 0.28 6.78
N SER A 49 -6.89 0.61 7.18
CA SER A 49 -6.31 1.92 6.94
C SER A 49 -5.06 1.86 6.06
N THR A 50 -4.88 2.89 5.24
CA THR A 50 -3.66 3.14 4.47
C THR A 50 -3.11 4.50 4.88
N ILE A 51 -1.79 4.60 5.11
CA ILE A 51 -1.13 5.87 5.42
C ILE A 51 -0.30 6.35 4.22
N HIS A 52 -0.39 7.64 3.94
CA HIS A 52 0.50 8.34 3.01
C HIS A 52 1.96 8.25 3.47
N THR A 53 2.90 8.14 2.54
CA THR A 53 4.34 8.23 2.84
C THR A 53 5.02 9.25 1.95
N GLY A 54 5.90 10.06 2.52
CA GLY A 54 6.72 10.97 1.75
C GLY A 54 6.36 12.44 1.89
N GLY A 55 6.83 13.23 0.94
CA GLY A 55 6.68 14.67 0.93
C GLY A 55 5.27 15.13 0.55
N PRO A 56 5.05 16.46 0.61
CA PRO A 56 3.77 17.05 0.22
C PRO A 56 3.43 16.72 -1.23
N SER A 57 2.20 16.28 -1.49
CA SER A 57 1.70 15.91 -2.83
C SER A 57 0.51 16.75 -3.29
N ILE A 58 -0.26 17.32 -2.36
CA ILE A 58 -1.37 18.22 -2.65
C ILE A 58 -1.25 19.51 -1.82
N PRO A 59 -1.90 20.62 -2.22
CA PRO A 59 -1.92 21.84 -1.42
C PRO A 59 -2.39 21.57 0.01
N GLY A 60 -1.63 22.06 0.99
CA GLY A 60 -1.92 21.86 2.41
C GLY A 60 -1.44 20.55 3.02
N SER A 61 -0.99 19.57 2.23
CA SER A 61 -0.33 18.37 2.77
C SER A 61 1.06 18.69 3.33
N GLY A 62 1.62 17.75 4.10
CA GLY A 62 2.93 17.88 4.74
C GLY A 62 3.81 16.65 4.50
N LEU A 63 5.00 16.67 5.07
CA LEU A 63 5.86 15.51 5.10
C LEU A 63 5.30 14.48 6.09
N ILE A 64 5.08 13.28 5.62
CA ILE A 64 4.78 12.10 6.44
C ILE A 64 6.04 11.21 6.39
N ASP A 65 6.87 11.40 7.37
CA ASP A 65 8.15 10.67 7.46
C ASP A 65 7.99 9.29 8.12
N LYS A 66 9.10 8.57 8.23
CA LYS A 66 9.10 7.22 8.80
C LYS A 66 8.58 7.17 10.25
N ASP A 67 8.83 8.20 11.03
CA ASP A 67 8.47 8.20 12.45
C ASP A 67 6.95 8.37 12.62
N VAL A 68 6.34 9.27 11.82
CA VAL A 68 4.88 9.42 11.73
C VAL A 68 4.22 8.11 11.25
N VAL A 69 4.80 7.46 10.23
CA VAL A 69 4.27 6.19 9.70
C VAL A 69 4.31 5.08 10.75
N LEU A 70 5.43 4.97 11.47
CA LEU A 70 5.60 3.96 12.52
C LEU A 70 4.66 4.22 13.71
N GLU A 71 4.50 5.48 14.11
CA GLU A 71 3.61 5.86 15.23
C GLU A 71 2.14 5.64 14.86
N ALA A 72 1.74 5.97 13.64
CA ALA A 72 0.37 5.79 13.16
C ALA A 72 -0.06 4.32 13.10
N ASP A 73 0.86 3.41 12.83
CA ASP A 73 0.65 1.96 12.77
C ASP A 73 -0.52 1.53 11.88
N ALA A 74 -0.73 2.22 10.73
CA ALA A 74 -1.79 1.89 9.77
C ALA A 74 -1.58 0.49 9.16
N ASP A 75 -2.67 -0.14 8.68
CA ASP A 75 -2.60 -1.52 8.17
C ASP A 75 -1.77 -1.65 6.89
N VAL A 76 -1.67 -0.55 6.12
CA VAL A 76 -0.88 -0.46 4.90
C VAL A 76 -0.02 0.79 4.89
N ILE A 77 1.27 0.62 4.67
CA ILE A 77 2.20 1.69 4.33
C ILE A 77 2.01 1.97 2.85
N GLY A 78 1.22 2.99 2.54
CA GLY A 78 0.79 3.34 1.18
C GLY A 78 1.94 3.86 0.34
N HIS A 79 1.91 3.55 -0.96
CA HIS A 79 2.87 4.00 -1.99
C HIS A 79 4.29 4.29 -1.45
N ILE A 80 4.90 3.31 -0.77
CA ILE A 80 6.22 3.47 -0.12
C ILE A 80 7.31 3.97 -1.08
N ASN A 81 7.13 3.74 -2.37
CA ASN A 81 7.97 4.22 -3.45
C ASN A 81 7.42 5.50 -4.12
N GLY A 82 6.55 6.25 -3.46
CA GLY A 82 5.84 7.41 -4.03
C GLY A 82 6.74 8.36 -4.81
N GLY A 83 6.48 8.53 -6.08
CA GLY A 83 7.06 9.43 -7.09
C GLY A 83 8.30 10.26 -6.70
N HIS A 84 8.24 11.54 -7.02
CA HIS A 84 9.28 12.53 -6.68
C HIS A 84 9.26 12.91 -5.17
N THR A 85 8.20 12.57 -4.46
CA THR A 85 8.05 12.84 -3.01
C THR A 85 8.46 11.65 -2.15
N ALA A 86 8.95 10.55 -2.76
CA ALA A 86 9.36 9.34 -2.04
C ALA A 86 10.34 9.65 -0.90
N LEU A 87 10.18 8.92 0.20
CA LEU A 87 11.12 8.96 1.32
C LEU A 87 12.53 8.54 0.87
N PRO A 88 13.59 9.05 1.52
CA PRO A 88 14.94 8.52 1.32
C PRO A 88 14.98 7.01 1.54
N TYR A 89 15.71 6.28 0.70
CA TYR A 89 15.73 4.81 0.74
C TYR A 89 16.05 4.22 2.12
N LYS A 90 16.94 4.86 2.89
CA LYS A 90 17.21 4.46 4.29
C LYS A 90 15.98 4.47 5.19
N HIS A 91 15.01 5.36 4.95
CA HIS A 91 13.75 5.41 5.69
C HIS A 91 12.80 4.30 5.23
N VAL A 92 12.81 3.99 3.93
CA VAL A 92 12.07 2.84 3.38
C VAL A 92 12.57 1.53 4.00
N CYS A 93 13.89 1.33 4.09
CA CYS A 93 14.48 0.17 4.78
C CYS A 93 14.01 0.09 6.24
N ALA A 94 14.10 1.20 6.97
CA ALA A 94 13.65 1.25 8.37
C ALA A 94 12.17 0.89 8.53
N LEU A 95 11.29 1.34 7.62
CA LEU A 95 9.87 0.96 7.61
C LEU A 95 9.67 -0.55 7.37
N CYS A 96 10.44 -1.13 6.44
CA CYS A 96 10.40 -2.58 6.20
C CYS A 96 10.84 -3.39 7.42
N GLU A 97 11.84 -2.91 8.14
CA GLU A 97 12.45 -3.58 9.30
C GLU A 97 11.64 -3.42 10.59
N GLN A 98 11.13 -2.22 10.85
CA GLN A 98 10.54 -1.85 12.14
C GLN A 98 9.02 -2.01 12.19
N SER A 99 8.34 -2.00 11.03
CA SER A 99 6.90 -2.24 10.94
C SER A 99 6.58 -3.69 10.61
N SER A 100 5.44 -4.19 11.07
CA SER A 100 4.85 -5.46 10.63
C SER A 100 3.74 -5.29 9.59
N ARG A 101 3.42 -4.06 9.20
CA ARG A 101 2.29 -3.72 8.33
C ARG A 101 2.59 -4.01 6.87
N ALA A 102 1.55 -4.06 6.04
CA ALA A 102 1.71 -4.28 4.60
C ALA A 102 2.48 -3.12 3.96
N ILE A 103 3.25 -3.44 2.94
CA ILE A 103 4.14 -2.53 2.20
C ILE A 103 3.56 -2.40 0.78
N GLU A 104 3.02 -1.26 0.44
CA GLU A 104 2.45 -1.06 -0.89
C GLU A 104 3.47 -0.41 -1.83
N ILE A 105 3.78 -1.11 -2.93
CA ILE A 105 4.57 -0.60 -4.04
C ILE A 105 3.61 -0.24 -5.16
N VAL A 106 3.75 0.97 -5.72
CA VAL A 106 2.80 1.49 -6.71
C VAL A 106 3.43 1.77 -8.06
N HIS A 107 2.60 1.68 -9.12
CA HIS A 107 3.02 1.95 -10.49
C HIS A 107 3.42 3.42 -10.70
N ASN A 108 2.66 4.37 -10.14
CA ASN A 108 2.94 5.81 -10.25
C ASN A 108 4.05 6.29 -9.30
N GLY A 109 4.79 5.37 -8.71
CA GLY A 109 5.89 5.66 -7.81
C GLY A 109 7.26 5.74 -8.49
N ASN A 110 8.29 5.93 -7.68
CA ASN A 110 9.69 5.83 -8.09
C ASN A 110 10.05 4.36 -8.35
N GLU A 111 10.29 4.01 -9.62
CA GLU A 111 10.56 2.63 -10.03
C GLU A 111 11.80 2.04 -9.32
N ARG A 112 12.87 2.84 -9.20
CA ARG A 112 14.09 2.40 -8.51
C ARG A 112 13.83 2.07 -7.04
N ILE A 113 13.11 2.93 -6.33
CA ILE A 113 12.76 2.68 -4.92
C ILE A 113 11.85 1.46 -4.83
N GLY A 114 10.88 1.29 -5.73
CA GLY A 114 10.02 0.11 -5.77
C GLY A 114 10.79 -1.20 -5.91
N VAL A 115 11.73 -1.25 -6.87
CA VAL A 115 12.61 -2.41 -7.10
C VAL A 115 13.47 -2.70 -5.86
N LEU A 116 14.11 -1.68 -5.29
CA LEU A 116 14.95 -1.82 -4.10
C LEU A 116 14.12 -2.26 -2.87
N THR A 117 12.89 -1.77 -2.73
CA THR A 117 11.99 -2.17 -1.65
C THR A 117 11.61 -3.64 -1.76
N ALA A 118 11.25 -4.12 -2.96
CA ALA A 118 10.92 -5.52 -3.16
C ALA A 118 12.10 -6.46 -2.84
N ARG A 119 13.31 -6.11 -3.28
CA ARG A 119 14.54 -6.84 -2.93
C ARG A 119 14.76 -6.89 -1.42
N HIS A 120 14.69 -5.74 -0.77
CA HIS A 120 14.91 -5.63 0.68
C HIS A 120 13.86 -6.43 1.48
N ALA A 121 12.59 -6.38 1.08
CA ALA A 121 11.54 -7.17 1.70
C ALA A 121 11.78 -8.69 1.57
N ARG A 122 12.36 -9.14 0.44
CA ARG A 122 12.76 -10.54 0.26
C ARG A 122 13.95 -10.93 1.14
N GLU A 123 14.97 -10.09 1.23
CA GLU A 123 16.13 -10.28 2.11
C GLU A 123 15.70 -10.41 3.59
N LEU A 124 14.75 -9.59 4.01
CA LEU A 124 14.13 -9.64 5.34
C LEU A 124 13.13 -10.80 5.52
N LYS A 125 12.87 -11.61 4.47
CA LYS A 125 11.86 -12.69 4.48
C LYS A 125 10.45 -12.19 4.80
N CYS A 126 10.16 -10.94 4.49
CA CYS A 126 8.85 -10.32 4.71
C CYS A 126 8.09 -9.98 3.40
N ALA A 127 8.48 -10.58 2.27
CA ALA A 127 7.86 -10.39 0.96
C ALA A 127 6.34 -10.69 0.94
N HIS A 128 5.87 -11.54 1.85
CA HIS A 128 4.45 -11.80 2.06
C HIS A 128 3.65 -10.56 2.49
N ARG A 129 4.32 -9.48 2.93
CA ARG A 129 3.71 -8.19 3.28
C ARG A 129 3.62 -7.23 2.09
N VAL A 130 4.34 -7.51 1.01
CA VAL A 130 4.33 -6.65 -0.18
C VAL A 130 3.02 -6.82 -0.92
N ILE A 131 2.39 -5.69 -1.26
CA ILE A 131 1.22 -5.59 -2.13
C ILE A 131 1.49 -4.59 -3.25
N LEU A 132 0.76 -4.72 -4.36
CA LEU A 132 0.88 -3.81 -5.49
C LEU A 132 -0.38 -2.98 -5.67
N GLY A 133 -0.18 -1.70 -6.01
CA GLY A 133 -1.21 -0.75 -6.39
C GLY A 133 -0.81 0.06 -7.63
N THR A 134 -1.73 0.85 -8.17
CA THR A 134 -1.42 1.77 -9.28
C THR A 134 -1.12 3.17 -8.78
N ASP A 135 -1.72 3.57 -7.67
CA ASP A 135 -1.79 4.96 -7.22
C ASP A 135 -2.38 5.87 -8.33
N GLY A 136 -3.32 5.32 -9.06
CA GLY A 136 -4.01 6.04 -10.14
C GLY A 136 -5.39 6.54 -9.70
N PRO A 137 -5.80 7.68 -10.22
CA PRO A 137 -5.18 8.48 -11.28
C PRO A 137 -4.19 9.57 -10.82
N ALA A 138 -3.57 9.46 -9.67
CA ALA A 138 -2.69 10.43 -9.01
C ALA A 138 -1.77 11.24 -9.97
N GLY A 139 -2.32 12.22 -10.66
CA GLY A 139 -1.61 13.12 -11.57
C GLY A 139 -1.15 12.53 -12.92
N SER A 140 -1.14 11.22 -13.07
CA SER A 140 -0.66 10.52 -14.30
C SER A 140 -1.78 9.92 -15.15
N GLY A 141 -3.04 10.07 -14.71
CA GLY A 141 -4.20 9.48 -15.37
C GLY A 141 -4.38 8.00 -15.08
N VAL A 142 -5.36 7.40 -15.77
CA VAL A 142 -5.68 5.98 -15.63
C VAL A 142 -4.63 5.12 -16.35
N GLN A 143 -4.09 4.14 -15.67
CA GLN A 143 -3.07 3.21 -16.17
C GLN A 143 -3.61 1.76 -16.19
N PRO A 144 -4.38 1.37 -17.22
CA PRO A 144 -5.07 0.08 -17.23
C PRO A 144 -4.16 -1.14 -17.08
N LEU A 145 -2.92 -1.05 -17.59
CA LEU A 145 -1.91 -2.10 -17.50
C LEU A 145 -0.84 -1.83 -16.44
N GLY A 146 -1.06 -0.87 -15.54
CA GLY A 146 -0.08 -0.45 -14.55
C GLY A 146 0.39 -1.58 -13.64
N ILE A 147 -0.52 -2.45 -13.19
CA ILE A 147 -0.17 -3.61 -12.37
C ILE A 147 0.69 -4.61 -13.14
N LEU A 148 0.34 -4.94 -14.39
CA LEU A 148 1.13 -5.86 -15.20
C LEU A 148 2.52 -5.30 -15.48
N ARG A 149 2.61 -3.98 -15.74
CA ARG A 149 3.91 -3.31 -15.89
C ARG A 149 4.73 -3.40 -14.61
N LEU A 150 4.13 -3.18 -13.45
CA LEU A 150 4.82 -3.25 -12.15
C LEU A 150 5.31 -4.68 -11.87
N VAL A 151 4.49 -5.69 -12.12
CA VAL A 151 4.90 -7.11 -12.04
C VAL A 151 6.11 -7.37 -12.94
N ALA A 152 6.05 -6.93 -14.21
CA ALA A 152 7.17 -7.08 -15.16
C ALA A 152 8.44 -6.34 -14.70
N LEU A 153 8.29 -5.13 -14.16
CA LEU A 153 9.40 -4.34 -13.60
C LEU A 153 10.09 -5.06 -12.45
N LEU A 154 9.32 -5.57 -11.49
CA LEU A 154 9.86 -6.27 -10.32
C LEU A 154 10.53 -7.59 -10.73
N ALA A 155 9.95 -8.32 -11.67
CA ALA A 155 10.53 -9.56 -12.18
C ALA A 155 11.82 -9.31 -12.98
N SER A 156 11.84 -8.27 -13.84
CA SER A 156 12.99 -8.02 -14.73
C SER A 156 14.15 -7.32 -14.05
N LEU A 157 13.88 -6.42 -13.11
CA LEU A 157 14.90 -5.57 -12.48
C LEU A 157 15.02 -5.77 -10.96
N GLY A 158 14.02 -6.41 -10.33
CA GLY A 158 13.95 -6.59 -8.89
C GLY A 158 14.44 -7.95 -8.38
N ASP A 159 14.84 -8.84 -9.26
CA ASP A 159 15.16 -10.24 -8.95
C ASP A 159 14.02 -10.96 -8.19
N VAL A 160 12.79 -10.53 -8.43
CA VAL A 160 11.59 -11.16 -7.89
C VAL A 160 11.12 -12.23 -8.87
N PRO A 161 10.94 -13.49 -8.47
CA PRO A 161 10.35 -14.50 -9.36
C PRO A 161 9.00 -14.00 -9.90
N PRO A 162 8.70 -14.18 -11.20
CA PRO A 162 7.45 -13.67 -11.79
C PRO A 162 6.19 -14.13 -11.06
N GLU A 163 6.15 -15.39 -10.63
CA GLU A 163 5.05 -15.97 -9.86
C GLU A 163 4.89 -15.29 -8.48
N GLU A 164 6.00 -14.91 -7.84
CA GLU A 164 5.97 -14.18 -6.58
C GLU A 164 5.48 -12.74 -6.80
N ALA A 165 5.93 -12.06 -7.87
CA ALA A 165 5.48 -10.73 -8.22
C ALA A 165 3.96 -10.69 -8.52
N ILE A 166 3.41 -11.74 -9.14
CA ILE A 166 1.96 -11.89 -9.35
C ILE A 166 1.25 -12.06 -8.00
N CYS A 167 1.82 -12.84 -7.06
CA CYS A 167 1.24 -12.98 -5.72
C CYS A 167 1.13 -11.65 -4.97
N TYR A 168 2.05 -10.71 -5.18
CA TYR A 168 1.96 -9.38 -4.58
C TYR A 168 0.72 -8.62 -5.05
N ALA A 169 0.34 -8.77 -6.33
CA ALA A 169 -0.85 -8.13 -6.91
C ALA A 169 -2.16 -8.88 -6.61
N THR A 170 -2.10 -10.15 -6.25
CA THR A 170 -3.27 -11.02 -6.10
C THR A 170 -3.44 -11.49 -4.65
N GLY A 171 -2.89 -12.62 -4.27
CA GLY A 171 -3.10 -13.24 -2.95
C GLY A 171 -2.66 -12.38 -1.78
N ASN A 172 -1.52 -11.66 -1.89
CA ASN A 172 -1.09 -10.76 -0.83
C ASN A 172 -2.05 -9.57 -0.68
N THR A 173 -2.42 -8.94 -1.81
CA THR A 173 -3.38 -7.83 -1.84
C THR A 173 -4.73 -8.26 -1.27
N ALA A 174 -5.24 -9.41 -1.71
CA ALA A 174 -6.51 -9.95 -1.22
C ALA A 174 -6.49 -10.18 0.29
N ARG A 175 -5.45 -10.81 0.82
CA ARG A 175 -5.28 -11.04 2.26
C ARG A 175 -5.22 -9.73 3.04
N VAL A 176 -4.41 -8.78 2.60
CA VAL A 176 -4.23 -7.49 3.26
C VAL A 176 -5.52 -6.67 3.23
N ARG A 177 -6.23 -6.67 2.11
CA ARG A 177 -7.47 -5.91 1.93
C ARG A 177 -8.73 -6.67 2.42
N GLY A 178 -8.60 -7.96 2.79
CA GLY A 178 -9.72 -8.78 3.26
C GLY A 178 -10.71 -9.13 2.15
N LEU A 179 -10.22 -9.36 0.93
CA LEU A 179 -11.03 -9.69 -0.24
C LEU A 179 -11.20 -11.21 -0.39
N ASP A 180 -12.36 -11.63 -0.86
CA ASP A 180 -12.64 -13.04 -1.16
C ASP A 180 -12.31 -13.39 -2.62
N CYS A 181 -11.10 -13.04 -3.05
CA CYS A 181 -10.58 -13.28 -4.40
C CYS A 181 -9.04 -13.38 -4.35
N GLY A 182 -8.39 -13.45 -5.52
CA GLY A 182 -6.93 -13.39 -5.65
C GLY A 182 -6.18 -14.67 -5.30
N LEU A 183 -6.89 -15.76 -4.99
CA LEU A 183 -6.32 -17.10 -4.75
C LEU A 183 -7.13 -18.14 -5.52
N ILE A 184 -6.44 -19.10 -6.12
CA ILE A 184 -7.05 -20.27 -6.76
C ILE A 184 -7.21 -21.34 -5.69
N GLU A 185 -8.38 -21.36 -5.06
CA GLU A 185 -8.69 -22.24 -3.93
C GLU A 185 -10.17 -22.67 -4.00
N VAL A 186 -10.49 -23.88 -3.57
CA VAL A 186 -11.86 -24.37 -3.54
C VAL A 186 -12.69 -23.50 -2.57
N GLY A 187 -13.83 -23.01 -3.04
CA GLY A 187 -14.72 -22.13 -2.27
C GLY A 187 -14.45 -20.64 -2.42
N ARG A 188 -13.41 -20.25 -3.17
CA ARG A 188 -13.15 -18.84 -3.52
C ARG A 188 -13.84 -18.41 -4.79
N THR A 189 -13.98 -17.10 -4.98
CA THR A 189 -14.46 -16.54 -6.24
C THR A 189 -13.57 -16.97 -7.40
N ALA A 190 -14.18 -17.47 -8.47
CA ALA A 190 -13.48 -18.04 -9.64
C ALA A 190 -13.10 -16.94 -10.65
N ASP A 191 -12.27 -15.99 -10.23
CA ASP A 191 -11.73 -14.94 -11.09
C ASP A 191 -10.40 -15.38 -11.67
N PHE A 192 -10.34 -15.63 -12.98
CA PHE A 192 -9.15 -16.11 -13.66
C PHE A 192 -8.70 -15.15 -14.76
N VAL A 193 -7.41 -14.98 -14.89
CA VAL A 193 -6.78 -14.31 -16.03
C VAL A 193 -5.89 -15.33 -16.74
N PHE A 194 -6.13 -15.52 -18.02
CA PHE A 194 -5.30 -16.34 -18.89
C PHE A 194 -4.38 -15.43 -19.70
N MET A 195 -3.11 -15.72 -19.70
CA MET A 195 -2.11 -14.95 -20.43
C MET A 195 -1.27 -15.88 -21.29
N ASP A 196 -1.02 -15.48 -22.54
CA ASP A 196 -0.09 -16.17 -23.42
C ASP A 196 1.34 -15.96 -22.91
N ARG A 197 2.15 -17.01 -23.06
CA ARG A 197 3.59 -16.89 -22.79
C ARG A 197 4.21 -15.93 -23.81
N ALA A 198 5.04 -15.00 -23.33
CA ALA A 198 5.83 -14.17 -24.23
C ALA A 198 6.69 -15.05 -25.14
N GLN A 199 6.67 -14.78 -26.44
CA GLN A 199 7.61 -15.41 -27.37
C GLN A 199 9.00 -14.80 -27.17
N GLU A 200 10.01 -15.66 -27.12
CA GLU A 200 11.42 -15.26 -27.11
C GLU A 200 11.83 -14.67 -28.45
#